data_5970a2676273b750d8c60fcb19f45ffe
#
_entry.id   5970a2676273b750d8c60fcb19f45ffe
#
_cell.length_a   1.000
_cell.length_b   1.000
_cell.length_c   1.000
_cell.angle_alpha   90.00
_cell.angle_beta   90.00
_cell.angle_gamma   90.00
#
_symmetry.space_group_name_H-M   'P 1'
#
loop_
_entity.id
_entity.type
_entity.pdbx_description
1 polymer ?
#
loop_
_entity_poly.entity_id
_entity_poly.type
_entity_poly.pdbx_seq_one_letter_code
_entity_poly.pdbx_strand_id
1 'polypeptide(L)'
;ETAVARSANQKLKLLLLRQYLERNSDEAHPVTTAQLLEYLASEGISAERKSIYSDLEALQSFGLDLIRVRDGNITCWYIGERVFQLPELRLLADSVQSSRFITRKKSLELIAKLEGLTSVHQAKELRRQVVVKNRIKAMNESIYYLVDELHTAINGDKRIRFHYTGYDGHGRRVLRRGGAWYDV
;
A
#
# COMPACT_ATOMS: atom_id res chain seq x y z
N GLU A 1 28.88 3.28 28.19
CA GLU A 1 28.44 2.88 26.83
C GLU A 1 26.97 2.45 26.76
N THR A 2 26.37 2.00 27.87
CA THR A 2 24.97 1.52 27.92
C THR A 2 23.89 2.61 27.87
N ALA A 3 24.17 3.84 28.26
CA ALA A 3 23.20 4.93 28.33
C ALA A 3 22.81 5.50 26.92
N VAL A 4 23.74 5.53 25.98
CA VAL A 4 23.51 6.05 24.61
C VAL A 4 22.62 5.07 23.80
N ALA A 5 22.85 3.77 23.94
CA ALA A 5 22.05 2.75 23.28
C ALA A 5 20.58 2.74 23.76
N ARG A 6 20.36 2.92 25.08
CA ARG A 6 19.00 3.06 25.65
C ARG A 6 18.25 4.27 25.10
N SER A 7 18.92 5.39 24.93
CA SER A 7 18.31 6.63 24.41
C SER A 7 17.92 6.52 22.93
N ALA A 8 18.69 5.85 22.09
CA ALA A 8 18.38 5.67 20.67
C ALA A 8 17.16 4.75 20.45
N ASN A 9 17.10 3.64 21.15
CA ASN A 9 15.97 2.71 21.05
C ASN A 9 14.67 3.28 21.63
N GLN A 10 14.73 4.11 22.67
CA GLN A 10 13.55 4.77 23.22
C GLN A 10 12.89 5.76 22.24
N LYS A 11 13.68 6.43 21.40
CA LYS A 11 13.14 7.32 20.34
C LYS A 11 12.38 6.54 19.26
N LEU A 12 12.80 5.32 18.96
CA LEU A 12 12.15 4.44 17.98
C LEU A 12 10.85 3.82 18.51
N LYS A 13 10.66 3.78 19.83
CA LYS A 13 9.51 3.13 20.47
C LYS A 13 8.17 3.59 19.93
N LEU A 14 7.94 4.90 19.82
CA LEU A 14 6.69 5.46 19.27
C LEU A 14 6.48 5.07 17.82
N LEU A 15 7.53 5.09 17.00
CA LEU A 15 7.46 4.71 15.59
C LEU A 15 7.14 3.23 15.41
N LEU A 16 7.74 2.38 16.23
CA LEU A 16 7.49 0.94 16.23
C LEU A 16 6.07 0.62 16.70
N LEU A 17 5.58 1.27 17.76
CA LEU A 17 4.20 1.13 18.22
C LEU A 17 3.21 1.54 17.13
N ARG A 18 3.42 2.69 16.49
CA ARG A 18 2.61 3.14 15.38
C ARG A 18 2.62 2.13 14.24
N GLN A 19 3.78 1.70 13.79
CA GLN A 19 3.93 0.72 12.70
C GLN A 19 3.22 -0.59 13.01
N TYR A 20 3.35 -1.08 14.25
CA TYR A 20 2.69 -2.31 14.68
C TYR A 20 1.17 -2.18 14.65
N LEU A 21 0.63 -1.08 15.20
CA LEU A 21 -0.80 -0.80 15.22
C LEU A 21 -1.36 -0.64 13.80
N GLU A 22 -0.71 0.14 12.95
CA GLU A 22 -1.12 0.34 11.56
C GLU A 22 -1.17 -0.99 10.78
N ARG A 23 -0.24 -1.89 11.07
CA ARG A 23 -0.11 -3.16 10.36
C ARG A 23 -1.00 -4.27 10.93
N ASN A 24 -1.18 -4.34 12.24
CA ASN A 24 -1.75 -5.51 12.90
C ASN A 24 -3.12 -5.27 13.54
N SER A 25 -3.64 -4.04 13.55
CA SER A 25 -4.93 -3.76 14.16
C SER A 25 -5.96 -3.25 13.15
N ASP A 26 -7.21 -3.62 13.37
CA ASP A 26 -8.43 -3.07 12.79
C ASP A 26 -9.59 -3.34 13.77
N GLU A 27 -10.80 -2.88 13.45
CA GLU A 27 -11.98 -3.03 14.32
C GLU A 27 -12.27 -4.48 14.69
N ALA A 28 -12.08 -5.42 13.77
CA ALA A 28 -12.30 -6.84 14.00
C ALA A 28 -11.12 -7.53 14.71
N HIS A 29 -9.94 -6.91 14.71
CA HIS A 29 -8.70 -7.45 15.27
C HIS A 29 -7.99 -6.39 16.12
N PRO A 30 -8.57 -6.00 17.27
CA PRO A 30 -7.91 -5.07 18.18
C PRO A 30 -6.70 -5.73 18.86
N VAL A 31 -5.66 -4.94 19.11
CA VAL A 31 -4.40 -5.37 19.69
C VAL A 31 -4.37 -5.07 21.19
N THR A 32 -3.92 -6.04 21.99
CA THR A 32 -3.77 -5.90 23.43
C THR A 32 -2.49 -5.18 23.82
N THR A 33 -2.47 -4.55 25.01
CA THR A 33 -1.23 -3.96 25.57
C THR A 33 -0.12 -5.00 25.76
N ALA A 34 -0.49 -6.27 26.03
CA ALA A 34 0.48 -7.36 26.16
C ALA A 34 1.20 -7.64 24.83
N GLN A 35 0.47 -7.70 23.72
CA GLN A 35 1.06 -7.87 22.38
C GLN A 35 1.98 -6.71 21.99
N LEU A 36 1.63 -5.47 22.37
CA LEU A 36 2.52 -4.31 22.14
C LEU A 36 3.82 -4.43 22.92
N LEU A 37 3.77 -4.88 24.17
CA LEU A 37 4.95 -5.11 25.01
C LEU A 37 5.83 -6.24 24.45
N GLU A 38 5.22 -7.34 24.02
CA GLU A 38 5.92 -8.47 23.39
C GLU A 38 6.63 -8.06 22.11
N TYR A 39 5.93 -7.31 21.27
CA TYR A 39 6.52 -6.77 20.05
C TYR A 39 7.72 -5.85 20.32
N LEU A 40 7.60 -4.91 21.25
CA LEU A 40 8.70 -4.04 21.63
C LEU A 40 9.89 -4.82 22.21
N ALA A 41 9.62 -5.85 22.99
CA ALA A 41 10.66 -6.74 23.53
C ALA A 41 11.40 -7.48 22.39
N SER A 42 10.69 -7.94 21.35
CA SER A 42 11.30 -8.56 20.16
C SER A 42 12.19 -7.59 19.38
N GLU A 43 11.88 -6.29 19.42
CA GLU A 43 12.71 -5.22 18.83
C GLU A 43 13.81 -4.71 19.77
N GLY A 44 14.03 -5.40 20.91
CA GLY A 44 15.06 -5.05 21.88
C GLY A 44 14.72 -3.84 22.76
N ILE A 45 13.46 -3.44 22.84
CA ILE A 45 12.99 -2.31 23.65
C ILE A 45 12.24 -2.84 24.87
N SER A 46 12.79 -2.58 26.05
CA SER A 46 12.10 -2.84 27.31
C SER A 46 11.15 -1.68 27.62
N ALA A 47 9.89 -2.00 27.86
CA ALA A 47 8.86 -1.02 28.20
C ALA A 47 7.94 -1.57 29.30
N GLU A 48 7.45 -0.67 30.15
CA GLU A 48 6.45 -0.97 31.16
C GLU A 48 5.04 -0.69 30.64
N ARG A 49 4.05 -1.41 31.14
CA ARG A 49 2.64 -1.24 30.77
C ARG A 49 2.15 0.22 30.90
N LYS A 50 2.53 0.88 31.97
CA LYS A 50 2.16 2.29 32.21
C LYS A 50 2.73 3.21 31.15
N SER A 51 3.97 2.97 30.70
CA SER A 51 4.64 3.73 29.65
C SER A 51 3.95 3.55 28.30
N ILE A 52 3.41 2.36 28.00
CA ILE A 52 2.65 2.10 26.75
C ILE A 52 1.39 2.98 26.68
N TYR A 53 0.66 3.16 27.79
CA TYR A 53 -0.53 4.03 27.78
C TYR A 53 -0.17 5.48 27.46
N SER A 54 0.91 6.00 28.04
CA SER A 54 1.40 7.35 27.75
C SER A 54 1.85 7.49 26.30
N ASP A 55 2.50 6.46 25.75
CA ASP A 55 2.92 6.45 24.33
C ASP A 55 1.73 6.43 23.38
N LEU A 56 0.67 5.68 23.70
CA LEU A 56 -0.56 5.63 22.91
C LEU A 56 -1.31 6.97 22.94
N GLU A 57 -1.37 7.62 24.11
CA GLU A 57 -1.90 8.99 24.25
C GLU A 57 -1.09 10.00 23.42
N ALA A 58 0.23 9.87 23.38
CA ALA A 58 1.08 10.70 22.54
C ALA A 58 0.80 10.46 21.04
N LEU A 59 0.59 9.22 20.61
CA LEU A 59 0.22 8.89 19.23
C LEU A 59 -1.16 9.45 18.86
N GLN A 60 -2.14 9.39 19.77
CA GLN A 60 -3.44 10.03 19.56
C GLN A 60 -3.30 11.56 19.44
N SER A 61 -2.50 12.17 20.29
CA SER A 61 -2.23 13.62 20.23
C SER A 61 -1.50 14.04 18.95
N PHE A 62 -0.70 13.13 18.37
CA PHE A 62 -0.06 13.29 17.06
C PHE A 62 -1.05 13.21 15.90
N GLY A 63 -2.27 12.72 16.11
CA GLY A 63 -3.31 12.60 15.10
C GLY A 63 -3.60 11.18 14.63
N LEU A 64 -3.09 10.15 15.31
CA LEU A 64 -3.45 8.78 15.02
C LEU A 64 -4.83 8.48 15.62
N ASP A 65 -5.80 8.08 14.80
CA ASP A 65 -7.14 7.71 15.28
C ASP A 65 -7.10 6.32 15.95
N LEU A 66 -6.69 6.34 17.22
CA LEU A 66 -6.61 5.16 18.08
C LEU A 66 -7.87 5.00 18.91
N ILE A 67 -8.61 3.92 18.65
CA ILE A 67 -9.81 3.57 19.38
C ILE A 67 -9.47 2.55 20.46
N ARG A 68 -9.86 2.88 21.69
CA ARG A 68 -9.73 2.01 22.85
C ARG A 68 -10.99 1.22 23.04
N VAL A 69 -10.87 -0.10 23.12
CA VAL A 69 -11.97 -1.02 23.41
C VAL A 69 -11.63 -1.93 24.59
N ARG A 70 -12.64 -2.50 25.21
CA ARG A 70 -12.48 -3.50 26.27
C ARG A 70 -13.08 -4.82 25.82
N ASP A 71 -12.28 -5.87 25.92
CA ASP A 71 -12.72 -7.25 25.81
C ASP A 71 -12.61 -7.90 27.18
N GLY A 72 -13.74 -7.99 27.90
CA GLY A 72 -13.77 -8.35 29.32
C GLY A 72 -12.93 -7.40 30.17
N ASN A 73 -11.89 -7.93 30.82
CA ASN A 73 -10.94 -7.15 31.63
C ASN A 73 -9.69 -6.69 30.86
N ILE A 74 -9.61 -6.99 29.56
CA ILE A 74 -8.45 -6.66 28.74
C ILE A 74 -8.72 -5.37 27.97
N THR A 75 -7.77 -4.44 28.02
CA THR A 75 -7.80 -3.24 27.20
C THR A 75 -7.09 -3.51 25.87
N CYS A 76 -7.79 -3.24 24.78
CA CYS A 76 -7.32 -3.41 23.42
C CYS A 76 -7.40 -2.08 22.65
N TRP A 77 -6.65 -1.98 21.56
CA TRP A 77 -6.53 -0.80 20.74
C TRP A 77 -6.56 -1.16 19.27
N TYR A 78 -7.19 -0.33 18.46
CA TYR A 78 -7.12 -0.46 17.01
C TYR A 78 -7.14 0.91 16.33
N ILE A 79 -6.68 0.97 15.08
CA ILE A 79 -6.75 2.15 14.23
C ILE A 79 -8.15 2.21 13.61
N GLY A 80 -8.91 3.25 13.94
CA GLY A 80 -10.27 3.49 13.40
C GLY A 80 -10.23 4.04 12.00
N GLU A 81 -9.80 5.29 11.85
CA GLU A 81 -9.73 5.94 10.55
C GLU A 81 -8.36 5.73 9.91
N ARG A 82 -8.37 5.35 8.63
CA ARG A 82 -7.19 5.20 7.77
C ARG A 82 -7.30 6.12 6.58
N VAL A 83 -6.17 6.39 5.92
CA VAL A 83 -6.14 7.19 4.67
C VAL A 83 -7.10 6.61 3.62
N PHE A 84 -7.19 5.27 3.56
CA PHE A 84 -8.16 4.56 2.73
C PHE A 84 -8.91 3.54 3.57
N GLN A 85 -10.23 3.53 3.41
CA GLN A 85 -11.07 2.48 3.95
C GLN A 85 -11.04 1.24 3.06
N LEU A 86 -11.34 0.06 3.62
CA LEU A 86 -11.27 -1.20 2.89
C LEU A 86 -12.11 -1.22 1.59
N PRO A 87 -13.34 -0.64 1.53
CA PRO A 87 -14.09 -0.57 0.28
C PRO A 87 -13.39 0.25 -0.81
N GLU A 88 -12.70 1.33 -0.44
CA GLU A 88 -11.95 2.17 -1.38
C GLU A 88 -10.74 1.41 -1.93
N LEU A 89 -10.00 0.70 -1.07
CA LEU A 89 -8.89 -0.16 -1.48
C LEU A 89 -9.35 -1.29 -2.42
N ARG A 90 -10.54 -1.86 -2.20
CA ARG A 90 -11.15 -2.84 -3.11
C ARG A 90 -11.41 -2.24 -4.49
N LEU A 91 -11.99 -1.04 -4.54
CA LEU A 91 -12.25 -0.34 -5.79
C LEU A 91 -10.95 -0.02 -6.55
N LEU A 92 -9.91 0.45 -5.85
CA LEU A 92 -8.61 0.70 -6.44
C LEU A 92 -7.96 -0.59 -6.97
N ALA A 93 -8.01 -1.69 -6.20
CA ALA A 93 -7.47 -2.98 -6.62
C ALA A 93 -8.20 -3.53 -7.86
N ASP A 94 -9.53 -3.41 -7.92
CA ASP A 94 -10.34 -3.81 -9.08
C ASP A 94 -10.00 -2.96 -10.31
N SER A 95 -9.78 -1.66 -10.14
CA SER A 95 -9.35 -0.74 -11.21
C SER A 95 -8.00 -1.13 -11.79
N VAL A 96 -7.03 -1.45 -10.93
CA VAL A 96 -5.70 -1.94 -11.34
C VAL A 96 -5.83 -3.27 -12.09
N GLN A 97 -6.70 -4.17 -11.61
CA GLN A 97 -6.91 -5.46 -12.26
C GLN A 97 -7.60 -5.37 -13.61
N SER A 98 -8.61 -4.51 -13.73
CA SER A 98 -9.38 -4.35 -14.96
C SER A 98 -8.60 -3.63 -16.05
N SER A 99 -7.58 -2.88 -15.69
CA SER A 99 -6.73 -2.16 -16.63
C SER A 99 -6.01 -3.12 -17.60
N ARG A 100 -6.28 -2.98 -18.89
CA ARG A 100 -5.69 -3.83 -19.95
C ARG A 100 -4.25 -3.43 -20.33
N PHE A 101 -3.87 -2.19 -20.07
CA PHE A 101 -2.54 -1.68 -20.42
C PHE A 101 -1.47 -1.95 -19.35
N ILE A 102 -1.87 -2.34 -18.13
CA ILE A 102 -0.94 -2.72 -17.06
C ILE A 102 -0.63 -4.21 -17.18
N THR A 103 0.66 -4.59 -17.15
CA THR A 103 1.07 -5.99 -17.16
C THR A 103 0.60 -6.71 -15.89
N ARG A 104 0.51 -8.04 -15.95
CA ARG A 104 0.15 -8.85 -14.78
C ARG A 104 1.12 -8.61 -13.62
N LYS A 105 2.43 -8.59 -13.90
CA LYS A 105 3.48 -8.34 -12.90
C LYS A 105 3.26 -6.99 -12.22
N LYS A 106 3.09 -5.92 -13.01
CA LYS A 106 2.89 -4.57 -12.48
C LYS A 106 1.59 -4.44 -11.70
N SER A 107 0.53 -5.12 -12.12
CA SER A 107 -0.73 -5.17 -11.36
C SER A 107 -0.55 -5.79 -9.97
N LEU A 108 0.18 -6.91 -9.87
CA LEU A 108 0.47 -7.56 -8.59
C LEU A 108 1.34 -6.67 -7.68
N GLU A 109 2.33 -5.98 -8.24
CA GLU A 109 3.14 -5.02 -7.48
C GLU A 109 2.31 -3.86 -6.93
N LEU A 110 1.41 -3.30 -7.73
CA LEU A 110 0.53 -2.21 -7.30
C LEU A 110 -0.46 -2.67 -6.22
N ILE A 111 -1.04 -3.86 -6.39
CA ILE A 111 -1.94 -4.43 -5.38
C ILE A 111 -1.21 -4.69 -4.07
N ALA A 112 0.02 -5.22 -4.10
CA ALA A 112 0.83 -5.39 -2.90
C ALA A 112 1.11 -4.07 -2.18
N LYS A 113 1.24 -2.95 -2.90
CA LYS A 113 1.35 -1.62 -2.29
C LYS A 113 0.04 -1.17 -1.65
N LEU A 114 -1.11 -1.43 -2.28
CA LEU A 114 -2.43 -1.15 -1.70
C LEU A 114 -2.68 -1.97 -0.42
N GLU A 115 -2.26 -3.25 -0.41
CA GLU A 115 -2.29 -4.11 0.78
C GLU A 115 -1.50 -3.52 1.95
N GLY A 116 -0.41 -2.79 1.68
CA GLY A 116 0.40 -2.10 2.69
C GLY A 116 -0.29 -0.90 3.36
N LEU A 117 -1.42 -0.42 2.82
CA LEU A 117 -2.18 0.71 3.37
C LEU A 117 -3.25 0.30 4.39
N THR A 118 -3.39 -0.99 4.65
CA THR A 118 -4.37 -1.53 5.58
C THR A 118 -3.76 -2.57 6.53
N SER A 119 -4.58 -3.14 7.46
CA SER A 119 -4.10 -4.20 8.33
C SER A 119 -3.77 -5.48 7.55
N VAL A 120 -2.92 -6.34 8.11
CA VAL A 120 -2.61 -7.65 7.51
C VAL A 120 -3.85 -8.55 7.37
N HIS A 121 -4.86 -8.33 8.21
CA HIS A 121 -6.12 -9.06 8.17
C HIS A 121 -6.96 -8.62 6.97
N GLN A 122 -7.18 -7.32 6.83
CA GLN A 122 -7.89 -6.73 5.69
C GLN A 122 -7.13 -6.92 4.36
N ALA A 123 -5.80 -6.89 4.38
CA ALA A 123 -4.96 -7.19 3.22
C ALA A 123 -5.19 -8.63 2.71
N LYS A 124 -5.38 -9.61 3.60
CA LYS A 124 -5.74 -10.98 3.21
C LYS A 124 -7.12 -11.06 2.53
N GLU A 125 -8.09 -10.27 2.99
CA GLU A 125 -9.40 -10.17 2.34
C GLU A 125 -9.28 -9.55 0.95
N LEU A 126 -8.56 -8.43 0.84
CA LEU A 126 -8.28 -7.78 -0.42
C LEU A 126 -7.65 -8.74 -1.42
N ARG A 127 -6.65 -9.50 -1.01
CA ARG A 127 -5.95 -10.50 -1.85
C ARG A 127 -6.87 -11.63 -2.32
N ARG A 128 -7.79 -12.12 -1.49
CA ARG A 128 -8.72 -13.19 -1.86
C ARG A 128 -9.69 -12.77 -2.96
N GLN A 129 -10.10 -11.50 -2.98
CA GLN A 129 -11.00 -10.96 -4.00
C GLN A 129 -10.29 -10.69 -5.34
N VAL A 130 -8.97 -10.48 -5.27
CA VAL A 130 -8.08 -10.17 -6.40
C VAL A 130 -7.68 -11.42 -7.19
N VAL A 131 -8.51 -12.45 -7.29
CA VAL A 131 -8.23 -13.60 -8.15
C VAL A 131 -8.45 -13.26 -9.61
N VAL A 132 -7.38 -12.81 -10.28
CA VAL A 132 -7.36 -12.56 -11.73
C VAL A 132 -7.36 -13.90 -12.49
N LYS A 133 -8.55 -14.49 -12.70
CA LYS A 133 -8.70 -15.55 -13.69
C LYS A 133 -8.81 -14.91 -15.08
N ASN A 134 -7.79 -15.14 -15.93
CA ASN A 134 -7.83 -14.98 -17.39
C ASN A 134 -8.23 -13.60 -17.98
N ARG A 135 -7.93 -12.48 -17.36
CA ARG A 135 -8.06 -11.17 -18.03
C ARG A 135 -6.86 -10.96 -18.95
N ILE A 136 -7.13 -10.58 -20.20
CA ILE A 136 -6.10 -10.22 -21.19
C ILE A 136 -5.40 -8.97 -20.66
N LYS A 137 -4.10 -9.08 -20.39
CA LYS A 137 -3.23 -8.01 -19.94
C LYS A 137 -2.18 -7.71 -21.00
N ALA A 138 -1.68 -6.48 -21.04
CA ALA A 138 -0.53 -6.15 -21.87
C ALA A 138 0.68 -7.02 -21.48
N MET A 139 1.44 -7.45 -22.48
CA MET A 139 2.70 -8.18 -22.27
C MET A 139 3.90 -7.23 -22.24
N ASN A 140 3.72 -5.98 -22.65
CA ASN A 140 4.78 -4.99 -22.78
C ASN A 140 4.78 -4.04 -21.59
N GLU A 141 5.82 -4.08 -20.77
CA GLU A 141 6.00 -3.18 -19.61
C GLU A 141 6.24 -1.71 -20.02
N SER A 142 6.70 -1.46 -21.26
CA SER A 142 6.94 -0.09 -21.73
C SER A 142 5.65 0.74 -21.84
N ILE A 143 4.49 0.12 -21.93
CA ILE A 143 3.19 0.84 -21.99
C ILE A 143 2.98 1.71 -20.74
N TYR A 144 3.41 1.25 -19.58
CA TYR A 144 3.30 2.02 -18.35
C TYR A 144 4.08 3.35 -18.44
N TYR A 145 5.29 3.29 -18.95
CA TYR A 145 6.14 4.48 -19.15
C TYR A 145 5.62 5.40 -20.27
N LEU A 146 5.10 4.81 -21.35
CA LEU A 146 4.49 5.58 -22.44
C LEU A 146 3.26 6.38 -21.94
N VAL A 147 2.45 5.82 -21.07
CA VAL A 147 1.32 6.52 -20.45
C VAL A 147 1.81 7.70 -19.61
N ASP A 148 2.88 7.52 -18.84
CA ASP A 148 3.48 8.58 -18.04
C ASP A 148 4.08 9.71 -18.92
N GLU A 149 4.76 9.37 -20.02
CA GLU A 149 5.24 10.32 -21.02
C GLU A 149 4.09 11.12 -21.65
N LEU A 150 2.97 10.47 -21.97
CA LEU A 150 1.77 11.14 -22.48
C LEU A 150 1.20 12.15 -21.48
N HIS A 151 1.07 11.76 -20.20
CA HIS A 151 0.62 12.68 -19.15
C HIS A 151 1.60 13.86 -18.98
N THR A 152 2.89 13.61 -19.05
CA THR A 152 3.91 14.65 -18.97
C THR A 152 3.79 15.63 -20.15
N ALA A 153 3.53 15.15 -21.36
CA ALA A 153 3.32 15.97 -22.52
C ALA A 153 2.05 16.83 -22.41
N ILE A 154 0.95 16.22 -21.96
CA ILE A 154 -0.33 16.92 -21.72
C ILE A 154 -0.15 18.04 -20.68
N ASN A 155 0.46 17.72 -19.52
CA ASN A 155 0.68 18.70 -18.46
C ASN A 155 1.65 19.84 -18.88
N GLY A 156 2.54 19.55 -19.81
CA GLY A 156 3.50 20.53 -20.36
C GLY A 156 3.03 21.25 -21.61
N ASP A 157 1.78 21.03 -22.02
CA ASP A 157 1.19 21.58 -23.27
C ASP A 157 2.10 21.35 -24.49
N LYS A 158 2.67 20.15 -24.58
CA LYS A 158 3.62 19.74 -25.61
C LYS A 158 2.96 18.89 -26.68
N ARG A 159 3.36 19.10 -27.93
CA ARG A 159 3.01 18.19 -29.01
C ARG A 159 3.73 16.86 -28.86
N ILE A 160 3.06 15.77 -29.21
CA ILE A 160 3.64 14.43 -29.25
C ILE A 160 3.73 13.95 -30.69
N ARG A 161 4.76 13.14 -30.96
CA ARG A 161 4.96 12.50 -32.25
C ARG A 161 5.10 10.99 -32.04
N PHE A 162 4.38 10.20 -32.82
CA PHE A 162 4.38 8.75 -32.65
C PHE A 162 4.16 8.01 -33.97
N HIS A 163 4.49 6.72 -33.99
CA HIS A 163 4.18 5.80 -35.08
C HIS A 163 3.04 4.87 -34.72
N TYR A 164 2.09 4.71 -35.63
CA TYR A 164 1.13 3.63 -35.52
C TYR A 164 1.76 2.30 -35.93
N THR A 165 1.56 1.28 -35.11
CA THR A 165 1.92 -0.10 -35.41
C THR A 165 0.67 -0.95 -35.60
N GLY A 166 0.75 -1.96 -36.43
CA GLY A 166 -0.27 -3.00 -36.63
C GLY A 166 0.40 -4.35 -36.75
N TYR A 167 -0.39 -5.36 -37.03
CA TYR A 167 0.13 -6.70 -37.34
C TYR A 167 -0.16 -7.00 -38.80
N ASP A 168 0.79 -7.64 -39.49
CA ASP A 168 0.61 -8.16 -40.84
C ASP A 168 -0.20 -9.45 -40.81
N GLY A 169 -0.50 -10.02 -41.98
CA GLY A 169 -1.21 -11.30 -42.12
C GLY A 169 -0.48 -12.52 -41.51
N HIS A 170 0.78 -12.35 -41.09
CA HIS A 170 1.61 -13.37 -40.43
C HIS A 170 1.80 -13.09 -38.93
N GLY A 171 1.08 -12.10 -38.36
CA GLY A 171 1.19 -11.74 -36.95
C GLY A 171 2.46 -10.97 -36.57
N ARG A 172 3.22 -10.45 -37.53
CA ARG A 172 4.42 -9.63 -37.27
C ARG A 172 4.02 -8.17 -37.08
N ARG A 173 4.64 -7.52 -36.10
CA ARG A 173 4.42 -6.10 -35.85
C ARG A 173 5.04 -5.27 -36.95
N VAL A 174 4.24 -4.48 -37.65
CA VAL A 174 4.66 -3.60 -38.74
C VAL A 174 4.20 -2.16 -38.51
N LEU A 175 4.95 -1.20 -39.02
CA LEU A 175 4.55 0.21 -39.00
C LEU A 175 3.42 0.44 -40.02
N ARG A 176 2.34 1.06 -39.58
CA ARG A 176 1.25 1.46 -40.51
C ARG A 176 1.69 2.63 -41.39
N ARG A 177 1.08 2.71 -42.59
CA ARG A 177 1.32 3.76 -43.58
C ARG A 177 2.81 3.97 -43.90
N GLY A 178 3.59 2.89 -44.02
CA GLY A 178 4.99 2.95 -44.35
C GLY A 178 5.88 3.65 -43.33
N GLY A 179 5.44 3.72 -42.07
CA GLY A 179 6.20 4.35 -40.97
C GLY A 179 6.04 5.88 -40.93
N ALA A 180 4.93 6.41 -41.41
CA ALA A 180 4.65 7.85 -41.29
C ALA A 180 4.53 8.26 -39.80
N TRP A 181 5.06 9.44 -39.49
CA TRP A 181 4.88 10.08 -38.19
C TRP A 181 3.51 10.74 -38.09
N TYR A 182 2.95 10.68 -36.89
CA TYR A 182 1.72 11.38 -36.52
C TYR A 182 2.06 12.40 -35.43
N ASP A 183 1.64 13.62 -35.64
CA ASP A 183 1.79 14.75 -34.71
C ASP A 183 0.41 15.05 -34.09
N VAL A 184 0.33 15.20 -32.75
CA VAL A 184 -0.88 15.56 -31.98
C VAL A 184 -0.51 16.58 -30.91
#